data_fe7317aa864989ca9765e78d708dd84e
#
_entry.id   fe7317aa864989ca9765e78d708dd84e
#
_cell.length_a   1.000
_cell.length_b   1.000
_cell.length_c   1.000
_cell.angle_alpha   90.00
_cell.angle_beta   90.00
_cell.angle_gamma   90.00
#
_symmetry.space_group_name_H-M   'P 1'
#
loop_
_entity.id
_entity.type
_entity.pdbx_description
1 polymer ?
#
loop_
_entity_poly.entity_id
_entity_poly.type
_entity_poly.pdbx_seq_one_letter_code
_entity_poly.pdbx_strand_id
1 'polypeptide(L)'
;MFVWVENTALALWVSTSLWAYPLLLSLHIVGLAIVAGIFSMRDMHLIGVVNALQVSQFNDLTKLAYLGFIINAISGLLLFTSQASIFITSIPFLSKISLIIIAMALTLFINKVIKRDGNNTRLKIPAFISLLCWINAIVAGRLIAYIF
;
A
#
# COMPACT_ATOMS: atom_id res chain seq x y z
N MET A 1 -2.60 22.68 -12.86
CA MET A 1 -2.47 21.54 -13.78
C MET A 1 -3.51 20.46 -13.51
N PHE A 2 -3.75 20.10 -12.26
CA PHE A 2 -4.75 19.05 -11.89
C PHE A 2 -6.12 19.60 -11.44
N VAL A 3 -6.34 20.91 -11.58
CA VAL A 3 -7.62 21.54 -11.20
C VAL A 3 -8.80 20.96 -12.01
N TRP A 4 -8.56 20.60 -13.27
CA TRP A 4 -9.59 19.99 -14.10
C TRP A 4 -10.05 18.63 -13.55
N VAL A 5 -9.12 17.87 -12.93
CA VAL A 5 -9.46 16.58 -12.27
C VAL A 5 -10.36 16.83 -11.07
N GLU A 6 -10.06 17.87 -10.29
CA GLU A 6 -10.85 18.23 -9.11
C GLU A 6 -12.26 18.72 -9.48
N ASN A 7 -12.42 19.23 -10.69
CA ASN A 7 -13.70 19.73 -11.19
C ASN A 7 -14.55 18.69 -11.91
N THR A 8 -14.08 17.43 -11.99
CA THR A 8 -14.90 16.35 -12.55
C THR A 8 -16.09 16.04 -11.65
N ALA A 9 -17.17 15.52 -12.21
CA ALA A 9 -18.37 15.15 -11.46
C ALA A 9 -18.06 14.14 -10.36
N LEU A 10 -17.16 13.20 -10.61
CA LEU A 10 -16.73 12.20 -9.64
C LEU A 10 -15.97 12.85 -8.47
N ALA A 11 -15.02 13.73 -8.77
CA ALA A 11 -14.24 14.43 -7.73
C ALA A 11 -15.13 15.33 -6.87
N LEU A 12 -16.06 16.04 -7.47
CA LEU A 12 -17.02 16.88 -6.76
C LEU A 12 -17.92 16.04 -5.86
N TRP A 13 -18.38 14.88 -6.35
CA TRP A 13 -19.17 13.97 -5.53
C TRP A 13 -18.39 13.46 -4.31
N VAL A 14 -17.12 13.06 -4.52
CA VAL A 14 -16.27 12.59 -3.41
C VAL A 14 -16.04 13.69 -2.38
N SER A 15 -15.76 14.92 -2.83
CA SER A 15 -15.42 16.03 -1.92
C SER A 15 -16.63 16.62 -1.22
N THR A 16 -17.82 16.61 -1.84
CA THR A 16 -19.01 17.27 -1.31
C THR A 16 -19.97 16.33 -0.58
N SER A 17 -19.89 15.02 -0.84
CA SER A 17 -20.74 14.03 -0.17
C SER A 17 -20.30 13.84 1.28
N LEU A 18 -21.26 13.85 2.21
CA LEU A 18 -20.99 13.59 3.62
C LEU A 18 -20.52 12.17 3.89
N TRP A 19 -20.90 11.23 3.05
CA TRP A 19 -20.62 9.80 3.26
C TRP A 19 -19.49 9.26 2.37
N ALA A 20 -19.31 9.81 1.17
CA ALA A 20 -18.37 9.29 0.19
C ALA A 20 -16.92 9.38 0.68
N TYR A 21 -16.49 10.54 1.15
CA TYR A 21 -15.10 10.74 1.59
C TYR A 21 -14.74 9.86 2.79
N PRO A 22 -15.53 9.83 3.90
CA PRO A 22 -15.23 8.94 5.02
C PRO A 22 -15.25 7.46 4.66
N LEU A 23 -16.17 7.03 3.79
CA LEU A 23 -16.22 5.63 3.36
C LEU A 23 -15.01 5.25 2.52
N LEU A 24 -14.62 6.10 1.56
CA LEU A 24 -13.43 5.87 0.74
C LEU A 24 -12.16 5.86 1.58
N LEU A 25 -12.05 6.77 2.54
CA LEU A 25 -10.91 6.81 3.46
C LEU A 25 -10.84 5.55 4.30
N SER A 26 -11.98 5.07 4.82
CA SER A 26 -12.06 3.83 5.58
C SER A 26 -11.65 2.62 4.75
N LEU A 27 -12.15 2.52 3.53
CA LEU A 27 -11.77 1.45 2.59
C LEU A 27 -10.28 1.51 2.27
N HIS A 28 -9.74 2.71 2.08
CA HIS A 28 -8.32 2.91 1.80
C HIS A 28 -7.45 2.43 2.97
N ILE A 29 -7.83 2.77 4.20
CA ILE A 29 -7.12 2.34 5.41
C ILE A 29 -7.19 0.82 5.57
N VAL A 30 -8.36 0.23 5.39
CA VAL A 30 -8.54 -1.23 5.49
C VAL A 30 -7.71 -1.95 4.41
N GLY A 31 -7.78 -1.48 3.17
CA GLY A 31 -6.98 -2.04 2.08
C GLY A 31 -5.49 -1.97 2.36
N LEU A 32 -5.00 -0.83 2.84
CA LEU A 32 -3.59 -0.66 3.20
C LEU A 32 -3.20 -1.57 4.36
N ALA A 33 -4.05 -1.71 5.37
CA ALA A 33 -3.79 -2.59 6.51
C ALA A 33 -3.67 -4.05 6.08
N ILE A 34 -4.53 -4.50 5.18
CA ILE A 34 -4.47 -5.86 4.64
C ILE A 34 -3.17 -6.09 3.89
N VAL A 35 -2.84 -5.20 2.95
CA VAL A 35 -1.63 -5.31 2.13
C VAL A 35 -0.37 -5.26 2.98
N ALA A 36 -0.24 -4.21 3.78
CA ALA A 36 0.95 -3.99 4.59
C ALA A 36 1.09 -5.07 5.66
N GLY A 37 -0.02 -5.47 6.29
CA GLY A 37 -0.02 -6.52 7.30
C GLY A 37 0.44 -7.87 6.76
N ILE A 38 -0.10 -8.30 5.64
CA ILE A 38 0.23 -9.60 5.04
C ILE A 38 1.67 -9.62 4.54
N PHE A 39 2.09 -8.59 3.80
CA PHE A 39 3.45 -8.55 3.25
C PHE A 39 4.50 -8.32 4.34
N SER A 40 4.18 -7.55 5.38
CA SER A 40 5.08 -7.38 6.53
C SER A 40 5.25 -8.69 7.29
N MET A 41 4.17 -9.44 7.48
CA MET A 41 4.23 -10.75 8.14
C MET A 41 5.06 -11.74 7.32
N ARG A 42 4.89 -11.76 5.99
CA ARG A 42 5.71 -12.56 5.11
C ARG A 42 7.19 -12.16 5.21
N ASP A 43 7.47 -10.87 5.19
CA ASP A 43 8.84 -10.37 5.25
C ASP A 43 9.50 -10.74 6.59
N MET A 44 8.77 -10.64 7.71
CA MET A 44 9.26 -11.06 9.02
C MET A 44 9.51 -12.57 9.07
N HIS A 45 8.67 -13.36 8.42
CA HIS A 45 8.89 -14.81 8.31
C HIS A 45 10.18 -15.12 7.53
N LEU A 46 10.41 -14.44 6.41
CA LEU A 46 11.60 -14.62 5.59
C LEU A 46 12.89 -14.18 6.31
N ILE A 47 12.80 -13.15 7.15
CA ILE A 47 13.93 -12.69 7.97
C ILE A 47 14.23 -13.68 9.12
N GLY A 48 13.24 -14.46 9.51
CA GLY A 48 13.37 -15.44 10.59
C GLY A 48 12.86 -14.97 11.95
N VAL A 49 12.20 -13.81 12.00
CA VAL A 49 11.61 -13.26 13.24
C VAL A 49 10.33 -14.01 13.62
N VAL A 50 9.54 -14.42 12.62
CA VAL A 50 8.28 -15.14 12.82
C VAL A 50 8.35 -16.49 12.12
N ASN A 51 8.17 -17.57 12.87
CA ASN A 51 8.24 -18.94 12.35
C ASN A 51 6.90 -19.67 12.40
N ALA A 52 5.81 -18.95 12.71
CA ALA A 52 4.50 -19.55 12.98
C ALA A 52 3.77 -20.04 11.72
N LEU A 53 4.14 -19.55 10.52
CA LEU A 53 3.45 -19.86 9.27
C LEU A 53 4.37 -20.57 8.28
N GLN A 54 3.79 -21.53 7.56
CA GLN A 54 4.48 -22.19 6.44
C GLN A 54 4.34 -21.36 5.16
N VAL A 55 5.32 -21.49 4.25
CA VAL A 55 5.32 -20.75 2.99
C VAL A 55 4.05 -21.01 2.17
N SER A 56 3.51 -22.25 2.22
CA SER A 56 2.28 -22.59 1.50
C SER A 56 1.06 -21.78 1.96
N GLN A 57 1.03 -21.37 3.22
CA GLN A 57 -0.07 -20.55 3.76
C GLN A 57 -0.05 -19.13 3.20
N PHE A 58 1.10 -18.62 2.80
CA PHE A 58 1.22 -17.28 2.21
C PHE A 58 0.64 -17.18 0.81
N ASN A 59 0.47 -18.30 0.08
CA ASN A 59 -0.15 -18.28 -1.24
C ASN A 59 -1.60 -17.76 -1.19
N ASP A 60 -2.37 -18.23 -0.21
CA ASP A 60 -3.75 -17.78 -0.03
C ASP A 60 -3.81 -16.35 0.52
N LEU A 61 -2.91 -16.03 1.46
CA LEU A 61 -2.80 -14.67 2.01
C LEU A 61 -2.35 -13.67 0.95
N THR A 62 -1.49 -14.08 0.01
CA THR A 62 -1.04 -13.22 -1.08
C THR A 62 -2.20 -12.81 -1.98
N LYS A 63 -3.13 -13.72 -2.26
CA LYS A 63 -4.35 -13.39 -3.02
C LYS A 63 -5.19 -12.33 -2.31
N LEU A 64 -5.36 -12.48 -1.00
CA LEU A 64 -6.06 -11.49 -0.17
C LEU A 64 -5.31 -10.14 -0.18
N ALA A 65 -3.98 -10.18 -0.12
CA ALA A 65 -3.17 -8.97 -0.18
C ALA A 65 -3.34 -8.22 -1.51
N TYR A 66 -3.37 -8.93 -2.63
CA TYR A 66 -3.62 -8.29 -3.92
C TYR A 66 -5.01 -7.68 -4.00
N LEU A 67 -6.02 -8.36 -3.45
CA LEU A 67 -7.37 -7.79 -3.36
C LEU A 67 -7.37 -6.51 -2.52
N GLY A 68 -6.70 -6.54 -1.37
CA GLY A 68 -6.54 -5.35 -0.51
C GLY A 68 -5.82 -4.22 -1.25
N PHE A 69 -4.81 -4.55 -2.04
CA PHE A 69 -4.08 -3.57 -2.85
C PHE A 69 -4.98 -2.93 -3.90
N ILE A 70 -5.81 -3.70 -4.57
CA ILE A 70 -6.77 -3.20 -5.56
C ILE A 70 -7.76 -2.23 -4.89
N ILE A 71 -8.31 -2.61 -3.74
CA ILE A 71 -9.21 -1.75 -2.96
C ILE A 71 -8.48 -0.46 -2.55
N ASN A 72 -7.25 -0.59 -2.06
CA ASN A 72 -6.43 0.55 -1.65
C ASN A 72 -6.13 1.48 -2.83
N ALA A 73 -5.81 0.93 -4.00
CA ALA A 73 -5.49 1.71 -5.19
C ALA A 73 -6.73 2.46 -5.71
N ILE A 74 -7.86 1.79 -5.82
CA ILE A 74 -9.11 2.39 -6.31
C ILE A 74 -9.57 3.49 -5.37
N SER A 75 -9.64 3.21 -4.07
CA SER A 75 -10.04 4.22 -3.08
C SER A 75 -9.06 5.38 -3.02
N GLY A 76 -7.76 5.09 -3.13
CA GLY A 76 -6.72 6.12 -3.16
C GLY A 76 -6.81 7.03 -4.37
N LEU A 77 -7.11 6.49 -5.54
CA LEU A 77 -7.32 7.28 -6.76
C LEU A 77 -8.53 8.20 -6.62
N LEU A 78 -9.64 7.68 -6.08
CA LEU A 78 -10.84 8.48 -5.86
C LEU A 78 -10.59 9.60 -4.85
N LEU A 79 -9.87 9.31 -3.77
CA LEU A 79 -9.49 10.33 -2.78
C LEU A 79 -8.54 11.36 -3.39
N PHE A 80 -7.61 10.92 -4.24
CA PHE A 80 -6.69 11.82 -4.94
C PHE A 80 -7.43 12.83 -5.81
N THR A 81 -8.50 12.41 -6.51
CA THR A 81 -9.25 13.31 -7.38
C THR A 81 -9.88 14.48 -6.63
N SER A 82 -10.17 14.32 -5.35
CA SER A 82 -10.79 15.39 -4.55
C SER A 82 -9.85 16.54 -4.23
N GLN A 83 -8.54 16.30 -4.18
CA GLN A 83 -7.53 17.31 -3.82
C GLN A 83 -6.22 17.07 -4.61
N ALA A 84 -6.34 16.82 -5.91
CA ALA A 84 -5.21 16.43 -6.74
C ALA A 84 -4.09 17.48 -6.76
N SER A 85 -4.43 18.76 -6.83
CA SER A 85 -3.44 19.83 -6.89
C SER A 85 -2.63 19.95 -5.59
N ILE A 86 -3.23 19.64 -4.44
CA ILE A 86 -2.54 19.65 -3.15
C ILE A 86 -1.63 18.43 -3.02
N PHE A 87 -2.13 17.24 -3.34
CA PHE A 87 -1.38 16.01 -3.17
C PHE A 87 -0.16 15.93 -4.08
N ILE A 88 -0.27 16.42 -5.31
CA ILE A 88 0.84 16.33 -6.28
C ILE A 88 2.07 17.14 -5.84
N THR A 89 1.88 18.15 -5.02
CA THR A 89 2.98 18.97 -4.48
C THR A 89 3.40 18.55 -3.08
N SER A 90 2.72 17.59 -2.49
CA SER A 90 3.00 17.12 -1.13
C SER A 90 4.17 16.16 -1.10
N ILE A 91 5.21 16.49 -0.32
CA ILE A 91 6.38 15.63 -0.13
C ILE A 91 5.99 14.29 0.52
N PRO A 92 5.18 14.27 1.61
CA PRO A 92 4.76 13.00 2.20
C PRO A 92 3.96 12.12 1.23
N PHE A 93 3.11 12.70 0.40
CA PHE A 93 2.34 11.96 -0.60
C PHE A 93 3.27 11.32 -1.65
N LEU A 94 4.20 12.09 -2.19
CA LEU A 94 5.16 11.60 -3.19
C LEU A 94 6.05 10.51 -2.59
N SER A 95 6.50 10.69 -1.35
CA SER A 95 7.29 9.69 -0.62
C SER A 95 6.50 8.40 -0.43
N LYS A 96 5.24 8.50 -0.03
CA LYS A 96 4.36 7.34 0.15
C LYS A 96 4.21 6.55 -1.13
N ILE A 97 3.93 7.22 -2.24
CA ILE A 97 3.73 6.57 -3.55
C ILE A 97 5.03 5.87 -3.99
N SER A 98 6.17 6.55 -3.85
CA SER A 98 7.48 5.98 -4.20
C SER A 98 7.78 4.73 -3.37
N LEU A 99 7.52 4.77 -2.07
CA LEU A 99 7.74 3.64 -1.17
C LEU A 99 6.82 2.47 -1.51
N ILE A 100 5.57 2.73 -1.85
CA ILE A 100 4.62 1.68 -2.26
C ILE A 100 5.07 1.02 -3.56
N ILE A 101 5.53 1.79 -4.54
CA ILE A 101 6.04 1.26 -5.81
C ILE A 101 7.25 0.35 -5.55
N ILE A 102 8.21 0.81 -4.76
CA ILE A 102 9.40 0.03 -4.39
C ILE A 102 8.99 -1.24 -3.64
N ALA A 103 8.10 -1.11 -2.66
CA ALA A 103 7.62 -2.25 -1.88
C ALA A 103 6.90 -3.28 -2.74
N MET A 104 6.06 -2.86 -3.68
CA MET A 104 5.37 -3.77 -4.60
C MET A 104 6.35 -4.44 -5.56
N ALA A 105 7.33 -3.72 -6.08
CA ALA A 105 8.36 -4.30 -6.94
C ALA A 105 9.15 -5.39 -6.20
N LEU A 106 9.56 -5.11 -4.96
CA LEU A 106 10.23 -6.09 -4.10
C LEU A 106 9.32 -7.27 -3.79
N THR A 107 8.04 -7.02 -3.52
CA THR A 107 7.05 -8.06 -3.25
C THR A 107 6.90 -9.00 -4.44
N LEU A 108 6.76 -8.47 -5.64
CA LEU A 108 6.65 -9.29 -6.86
C LEU A 108 7.92 -10.12 -7.09
N PHE A 109 9.09 -9.52 -6.86
CA PHE A 109 10.37 -10.21 -6.96
C PHE A 109 10.47 -11.35 -5.94
N ILE A 110 10.15 -11.07 -4.67
CA ILE A 110 10.19 -12.06 -3.58
C ILE A 110 9.23 -13.21 -3.87
N ASN A 111 7.99 -12.91 -4.27
CA ASN A 111 6.99 -13.93 -4.58
C ASN A 111 7.42 -14.80 -5.76
N LYS A 112 8.04 -14.20 -6.77
CA LYS A 112 8.56 -14.93 -7.92
C LYS A 112 9.68 -15.90 -7.51
N VAL A 113 10.60 -15.45 -6.66
CA VAL A 113 11.70 -16.30 -6.17
C VAL A 113 11.17 -17.42 -5.28
N ILE A 114 10.19 -17.14 -4.41
CA ILE A 114 9.57 -18.17 -3.55
C ILE A 114 8.91 -19.26 -4.40
N LYS A 115 8.18 -18.87 -5.45
CA LYS A 115 7.55 -19.86 -6.35
C LYS A 115 8.55 -20.69 -7.10
N ARG A 116 9.70 -20.10 -7.44
CA ARG A 116 10.75 -20.77 -8.23
C ARG A 116 11.64 -21.65 -7.37
N ASP A 117 12.17 -21.12 -6.26
CA ASP A 117 13.25 -21.75 -5.47
C ASP A 117 12.83 -22.05 -4.03
N GLY A 118 11.60 -21.70 -3.63
CA GLY A 118 11.14 -21.80 -2.25
C GLY A 118 11.80 -20.79 -1.34
N ASN A 119 11.78 -21.05 -0.03
CA ASN A 119 12.37 -20.14 0.97
C ASN A 119 13.90 -20.18 0.86
N ASN A 120 14.50 -19.04 0.55
CA ASN A 120 15.94 -18.91 0.33
C ASN A 120 16.48 -17.82 1.27
N THR A 121 17.66 -18.06 1.87
CA THR A 121 18.35 -17.09 2.72
C THR A 121 18.70 -15.80 1.97
N ARG A 122 18.84 -15.84 0.66
CA ARG A 122 19.06 -14.65 -0.17
C ARG A 122 17.91 -13.67 -0.14
N LEU A 123 16.70 -14.11 0.27
CA LEU A 123 15.52 -13.25 0.37
C LEU A 123 15.51 -12.40 1.65
N LYS A 124 16.42 -12.64 2.60
CA LYS A 124 16.43 -11.86 3.85
C LYS A 124 16.64 -10.37 3.62
N ILE A 125 17.57 -9.99 2.75
CA ILE A 125 17.85 -8.59 2.46
C ILE A 125 16.67 -7.92 1.74
N PRO A 126 16.14 -8.48 0.62
CA PRO A 126 14.95 -7.90 -0.01
C PRO A 126 13.75 -7.83 0.92
N ALA A 127 13.53 -8.85 1.75
CA ALA A 127 12.43 -8.88 2.71
C ALA A 127 12.57 -7.76 3.76
N PHE A 128 13.77 -7.54 4.26
CA PHE A 128 14.04 -6.46 5.22
C PHE A 128 13.79 -5.08 4.60
N ILE A 129 14.26 -4.86 3.38
CA ILE A 129 14.02 -3.61 2.65
C ILE A 129 12.54 -3.40 2.39
N SER A 130 11.82 -4.46 1.96
CA SER A 130 10.38 -4.42 1.75
C SER A 130 9.62 -4.06 3.03
N LEU A 131 9.99 -4.68 4.15
CA LEU A 131 9.39 -4.38 5.45
C LEU A 131 9.57 -2.92 5.84
N LEU A 132 10.78 -2.38 5.67
CA LEU A 132 11.06 -0.97 5.93
C LEU A 132 10.24 -0.06 5.02
N CYS A 133 10.09 -0.42 3.75
CA CYS A 133 9.28 0.35 2.79
C CYS A 133 7.81 0.39 3.23
N TRP A 134 7.24 -0.74 3.66
CA TRP A 134 5.86 -0.77 4.12
C TRP A 134 5.65 0.05 5.38
N ILE A 135 6.56 -0.06 6.36
CA ILE A 135 6.49 0.73 7.60
C ILE A 135 6.59 2.23 7.27
N ASN A 136 7.55 2.61 6.44
CA ASN A 136 7.73 4.02 6.07
C ASN A 136 6.56 4.56 5.23
N ALA A 137 5.94 3.72 4.40
CA ALA A 137 4.76 4.11 3.64
C ALA A 137 3.57 4.42 4.57
N ILE A 138 3.39 3.62 5.62
CA ILE A 138 2.36 3.86 6.63
C ILE A 138 2.63 5.18 7.38
N VAL A 139 3.88 5.40 7.78
CA VAL A 139 4.28 6.65 8.46
C VAL A 139 4.06 7.85 7.55
N ALA A 140 4.46 7.77 6.28
CA ALA A 140 4.24 8.84 5.32
C ALA A 140 2.75 9.13 5.11
N GLY A 141 1.92 8.09 5.07
CA GLY A 141 0.48 8.24 4.98
C GLY A 141 -0.13 9.00 6.17
N ARG A 142 0.38 8.73 7.36
CA ARG A 142 -0.04 9.47 8.57
C ARG A 142 0.41 10.93 8.53
N LEU A 143 1.63 11.19 8.05
CA LEU A 143 2.15 12.54 7.92
C LEU A 143 1.34 13.40 6.96
N ILE A 144 0.74 12.83 5.93
CA ILE A 144 -0.16 13.54 5.02
C ILE A 144 -1.30 14.21 5.81
N ALA A 145 -1.86 13.52 6.81
CA ALA A 145 -2.96 14.04 7.61
C ALA A 145 -2.55 15.21 8.52
N TYR A 146 -1.27 15.31 8.88
CA TYR A 146 -0.78 16.33 9.82
C TYR A 146 -0.14 17.54 9.15
N ILE A 147 0.33 17.42 7.92
CA ILE A 147 1.03 18.50 7.22
C ILE A 147 0.04 19.40 6.46
N PHE A 148 -1.15 18.92 6.18
CA PHE A 148 -2.20 19.74 5.55
C PHE A 148 -3.00 20.50 6.58
#